data_c2571d091f1a9e83d800d823c05ac20e
#
_entry.id   c2571d091f1a9e83d800d823c05ac20e
#
_cell.length_a   1.000
_cell.length_b   1.000
_cell.length_c   1.000
_cell.angle_alpha   90.00
_cell.angle_beta   90.00
_cell.angle_gamma   90.00
#
_symmetry.space_group_name_H-M   'P 1'
#
loop_
_entity.id
_entity.type
_entity.pdbx_description
1 polymer ?
#
loop_
_entity_poly.entity_id
_entity_poly.type
_entity_poly.pdbx_seq_one_letter_code
_entity_poly.pdbx_strand_id
1 'polypeptide(L)'
;MLRKIANILFIVLAITSCTNNATTEKHQTVRNKIENCYQKVKEFQTGDILIGSTTRLYSMDNHLIIADHKSSNQLIHIFNMQDFTYVQSIGELGQGPGEITILGNIGIDNIRKNLYISDYGKQKIFSYNVDSAFANPFYMPNVKMEMD
;
A
#
# COMPACT_ATOMS: atom_id res chain seq x y z
N MET A 1 -30.83 -34.45 51.01
CA MET A 1 -31.16 -34.78 49.59
C MET A 1 -31.18 -33.55 48.72
N LEU A 2 -31.80 -32.45 49.09
CA LEU A 2 -31.91 -31.21 48.29
C LEU A 2 -30.55 -30.61 47.86
N ARG A 3 -29.54 -30.63 48.73
CA ARG A 3 -28.20 -30.09 48.45
C ARG A 3 -27.44 -30.85 47.36
N LYS A 4 -27.65 -32.17 47.26
CA LYS A 4 -27.02 -33.00 46.23
C LYS A 4 -27.69 -32.79 44.86
N ILE A 5 -29.00 -32.57 44.87
CA ILE A 5 -29.77 -32.29 43.65
C ILE A 5 -29.40 -30.92 43.11
N ALA A 6 -29.20 -29.89 43.95
CA ALA A 6 -28.76 -28.56 43.55
C ALA A 6 -27.36 -28.56 42.91
N ASN A 7 -26.42 -29.35 43.44
CA ASN A 7 -25.08 -29.47 42.87
C ASN A 7 -25.08 -30.19 41.50
N ILE A 8 -25.91 -31.20 41.33
CA ILE A 8 -26.05 -31.89 40.03
C ILE A 8 -26.69 -30.98 38.99
N LEU A 9 -27.69 -30.18 39.38
CA LEU A 9 -28.30 -29.19 38.48
C LEU A 9 -27.33 -28.11 38.04
N PHE A 10 -26.41 -27.66 38.92
CA PHE A 10 -25.41 -26.68 38.61
C PHE A 10 -24.33 -27.18 37.62
N ILE A 11 -23.97 -28.48 37.74
CA ILE A 11 -23.01 -29.13 36.82
C ILE A 11 -23.62 -29.32 35.43
N VAL A 12 -24.90 -29.62 35.33
CA VAL A 12 -25.60 -29.79 34.04
C VAL A 12 -25.74 -28.45 33.30
N LEU A 13 -25.91 -27.33 34.01
CA LEU A 13 -25.96 -26.02 33.38
C LEU A 13 -24.58 -25.55 32.83
N ALA A 14 -23.48 -26.04 33.40
CA ALA A 14 -22.14 -25.64 32.97
C ALA A 14 -21.69 -26.28 31.64
N ILE A 15 -22.31 -27.35 31.21
CA ILE A 15 -21.93 -28.05 29.97
C ILE A 15 -22.73 -27.62 28.73
N THR A 16 -23.72 -26.72 28.87
CA THR A 16 -24.49 -26.20 27.73
C THR A 16 -23.90 -24.90 27.15
N SER A 17 -22.76 -24.42 27.68
CA SER A 17 -22.15 -23.15 27.26
C SER A 17 -21.19 -23.27 26.07
N CYS A 18 -21.11 -24.39 25.41
CA CYS A 18 -20.40 -24.53 24.14
C CYS A 18 -21.40 -24.61 22.99
N THR A 19 -22.05 -23.51 22.65
CA THR A 19 -22.73 -23.39 21.37
C THR A 19 -21.73 -22.93 20.32
N ASN A 20 -21.54 -23.81 19.36
CA ASN A 20 -20.70 -23.61 18.19
C ASN A 20 -21.02 -22.28 17.46
N ASN A 21 -20.25 -21.25 17.70
CA ASN A 21 -20.19 -20.09 16.82
C ASN A 21 -19.28 -20.40 15.61
N ALA A 22 -19.61 -21.45 14.89
CA ALA A 22 -18.95 -21.82 13.63
C ALA A 22 -19.40 -20.97 12.44
N THR A 23 -19.97 -19.79 12.67
CA THR A 23 -20.38 -18.89 11.57
C THR A 23 -19.24 -18.03 11.05
N THR A 24 -18.14 -17.90 11.80
CA THR A 24 -16.98 -17.08 11.40
C THR A 24 -16.06 -17.80 10.42
N GLU A 25 -16.08 -19.12 10.36
CA GLU A 25 -15.18 -19.88 9.47
C GLU A 25 -15.78 -20.26 8.12
N LYS A 26 -17.03 -19.94 7.84
CA LYS A 26 -17.65 -20.22 6.54
C LYS A 26 -16.97 -19.55 5.36
N HIS A 27 -16.19 -18.50 5.59
CA HIS A 27 -15.41 -17.85 4.53
C HIS A 27 -14.12 -18.58 4.17
N GLN A 28 -13.65 -19.51 4.99
CA GLN A 28 -12.43 -20.28 4.67
C GLN A 28 -12.71 -21.59 3.91
N THR A 29 -13.93 -22.07 3.90
CA THR A 29 -14.29 -23.33 3.21
C THR A 29 -14.45 -23.20 1.70
N VAL A 30 -14.48 -22.00 1.15
CA VAL A 30 -14.61 -21.75 -0.31
C VAL A 30 -13.27 -21.34 -0.91
N ARG A 31 -12.19 -22.06 -0.59
CA ARG A 31 -10.92 -21.97 -1.35
C ARG A 31 -10.96 -22.83 -2.62
N ASN A 32 -12.13 -22.99 -3.22
CA ASN A 32 -12.29 -23.85 -4.40
C ASN A 32 -11.90 -23.18 -5.72
N LYS A 33 -11.55 -21.89 -5.70
CA LYS A 33 -11.10 -21.16 -6.89
C LYS A 33 -9.65 -20.79 -6.76
N ILE A 34 -8.76 -21.78 -6.85
CA ILE A 34 -7.32 -21.53 -6.96
C ILE A 34 -7.05 -21.23 -8.43
N GLU A 35 -6.74 -19.97 -8.74
CA GLU A 35 -6.23 -19.61 -10.06
C GLU A 35 -4.70 -19.75 -10.08
N ASN A 36 -4.19 -20.56 -10.97
CA ASN A 36 -2.77 -20.64 -11.23
C ASN A 36 -2.35 -19.44 -12.07
N CYS A 37 -1.73 -18.45 -11.44
CA CYS A 37 -1.28 -17.23 -12.12
C CYS A 37 0.13 -17.35 -12.73
N TYR A 38 0.79 -18.49 -12.59
CA TYR A 38 2.19 -18.64 -13.03
C TYR A 38 2.37 -18.34 -14.53
N GLN A 39 1.43 -18.77 -15.37
CA GLN A 39 1.45 -18.49 -16.80
C GLN A 39 0.99 -17.07 -17.18
N LYS A 40 0.46 -16.30 -16.22
CA LYS A 40 -0.01 -14.92 -16.41
C LYS A 40 1.02 -13.88 -15.99
N VAL A 41 2.14 -14.31 -15.42
CA VAL A 41 3.23 -13.42 -15.01
C VAL A 41 3.96 -12.94 -16.25
N LYS A 42 4.14 -11.63 -16.35
CA LYS A 42 4.95 -10.98 -17.39
C LYS A 42 6.10 -10.25 -16.72
N GLU A 43 7.29 -10.50 -17.23
CA GLU A 43 8.47 -9.72 -16.87
C GLU A 43 8.62 -8.56 -17.86
N PHE A 44 9.00 -7.41 -17.36
CA PHE A 44 9.37 -6.27 -18.19
C PHE A 44 10.71 -5.70 -17.73
N GLN A 45 11.43 -5.11 -18.66
CA GLN A 45 12.71 -4.48 -18.37
C GLN A 45 12.50 -3.05 -17.92
N THR A 46 13.14 -2.65 -16.83
CA THR A 46 13.06 -1.28 -16.31
C THR A 46 14.03 -0.31 -17.00
N GLY A 47 14.77 -0.79 -18.00
CA GLY A 47 15.81 -0.01 -18.67
C GLY A 47 16.94 0.34 -17.71
N ASP A 48 17.35 1.60 -17.72
CA ASP A 48 18.41 2.10 -16.84
C ASP A 48 17.92 2.44 -15.41
N ILE A 49 16.64 2.20 -15.13
CA ILE A 49 16.06 2.48 -13.82
C ILE A 49 16.33 1.31 -12.87
N LEU A 50 17.17 1.56 -11.88
CA LEU A 50 17.45 0.60 -10.82
C LEU A 50 16.35 0.65 -9.77
N ILE A 51 15.66 -0.47 -9.58
CA ILE A 51 14.61 -0.61 -8.58
C ILE A 51 15.13 -1.50 -7.45
N GLY A 52 15.07 -0.99 -6.24
CA GLY A 52 15.54 -1.69 -5.04
C GLY A 52 14.59 -2.81 -4.61
N SER A 53 15.03 -3.58 -3.61
CA SER A 53 14.29 -4.74 -3.11
C SER A 53 13.09 -4.39 -2.22
N THR A 54 12.96 -3.13 -1.79
CA THR A 54 11.89 -2.69 -0.89
C THR A 54 10.99 -1.70 -1.62
N THR A 55 10.06 -2.23 -2.39
CA THR A 55 9.15 -1.41 -3.20
C THR A 55 7.69 -1.63 -2.86
N ARG A 56 6.86 -0.63 -3.13
CA ARG A 56 5.41 -0.73 -3.13
C ARG A 56 4.87 -0.29 -4.48
N LEU A 57 3.83 -0.98 -4.94
CA LEU A 57 3.21 -0.72 -6.23
C LEU A 57 1.87 -0.01 -6.02
N TYR A 58 1.64 0.97 -6.85
CA TYR A 58 0.37 1.70 -6.91
C TYR A 58 -0.02 1.89 -8.37
N SER A 59 -1.29 2.20 -8.61
CA SER A 59 -1.78 2.56 -9.94
C SER A 59 -2.57 3.87 -9.89
N MET A 60 -2.37 4.72 -10.89
CA MET A 60 -3.15 5.91 -11.10
C MET A 60 -3.42 6.07 -12.60
N ASP A 61 -4.71 6.03 -12.99
CA ASP A 61 -5.11 5.95 -14.40
C ASP A 61 -4.38 4.84 -15.15
N ASN A 62 -3.62 5.21 -16.18
CA ASN A 62 -2.82 4.29 -16.99
C ASN A 62 -1.35 4.24 -16.55
N HIS A 63 -1.04 4.65 -15.33
CA HIS A 63 0.32 4.66 -14.80
C HIS A 63 0.49 3.64 -13.69
N LEU A 64 1.57 2.85 -13.78
CA LEU A 64 2.14 2.07 -12.72
C LEU A 64 3.14 2.94 -11.96
N ILE A 65 2.95 3.07 -10.67
CA ILE A 65 3.78 3.86 -9.76
C ILE A 65 4.53 2.90 -8.86
N ILE A 66 5.85 2.94 -8.91
CA ILE A 66 6.74 2.14 -8.09
C ILE A 66 7.40 3.05 -7.07
N ALA A 67 7.04 2.90 -5.81
CA ALA A 67 7.68 3.58 -4.70
C ALA A 67 8.85 2.74 -4.19
N ASP A 68 10.07 3.22 -4.40
CA ASP A 68 11.30 2.55 -3.98
C ASP A 68 11.86 3.18 -2.71
N HIS A 69 11.68 2.49 -1.60
CA HIS A 69 12.14 2.94 -0.29
C HIS A 69 13.66 2.81 -0.09
N LYS A 70 14.38 2.23 -1.03
CA LYS A 70 15.84 2.02 -0.97
C LYS A 70 16.58 2.66 -2.13
N SER A 71 15.91 3.43 -2.96
CA SER A 71 16.56 4.22 -4.00
C SER A 71 17.56 5.21 -3.39
N SER A 72 18.64 5.44 -4.10
CA SER A 72 19.69 6.40 -3.72
C SER A 72 19.50 7.80 -4.32
N ASN A 73 18.52 7.98 -5.20
CA ASN A 73 18.29 9.24 -5.91
C ASN A 73 16.80 9.59 -5.92
N GLN A 74 16.05 9.05 -6.86
CA GLN A 74 14.61 9.29 -6.99
C GLN A 74 13.82 8.11 -6.43
N LEU A 75 12.80 8.42 -5.64
CA LEU A 75 12.11 7.44 -4.81
C LEU A 75 10.85 6.86 -5.47
N ILE A 76 10.36 7.51 -6.53
CA ILE A 76 9.11 7.11 -7.17
C ILE A 76 9.32 7.07 -8.68
N HIS A 77 9.14 5.89 -9.26
CA HIS A 77 9.29 5.63 -10.68
C HIS A 77 7.92 5.38 -11.30
N ILE A 78 7.65 6.03 -12.42
CA ILE A 78 6.35 5.99 -13.11
C ILE A 78 6.53 5.34 -14.47
N PHE A 79 5.72 4.33 -14.74
CA PHE A 79 5.68 3.57 -15.98
C PHE A 79 4.26 3.60 -16.57
N ASN A 80 4.14 3.48 -17.87
CA ASN A 80 2.87 3.24 -18.53
C ASN A 80 2.39 1.82 -18.22
N MET A 81 1.13 1.62 -17.85
CA MET A 81 0.59 0.29 -17.51
C MET A 81 0.30 -0.60 -18.72
N GLN A 82 0.22 -0.06 -19.92
CA GLN A 82 -0.12 -0.85 -21.12
C GLN A 82 1.08 -1.59 -21.66
N ASP A 83 2.22 -0.92 -21.73
CA ASP A 83 3.45 -1.42 -22.35
C ASP A 83 4.65 -1.45 -21.41
N PHE A 84 4.48 -0.96 -20.18
CA PHE A 84 5.51 -0.84 -19.14
C PHE A 84 6.71 0.04 -19.55
N THR A 85 6.51 0.95 -20.48
CA THR A 85 7.55 1.93 -20.81
C THR A 85 7.74 2.91 -19.66
N TYR A 86 9.00 3.26 -19.41
CA TYR A 86 9.34 4.26 -18.41
C TYR A 86 8.83 5.64 -18.86
N VAL A 87 8.20 6.36 -17.94
CA VAL A 87 7.70 7.72 -18.18
C VAL A 87 8.60 8.74 -17.49
N GLN A 88 8.71 8.67 -16.17
CA GLN A 88 9.47 9.63 -15.37
C GLN A 88 9.68 9.11 -13.95
N SER A 89 10.69 9.65 -13.27
CA SER A 89 10.83 9.52 -11.83
C SER A 89 10.63 10.87 -11.13
N ILE A 90 10.08 10.83 -9.92
CA ILE A 90 9.81 11.99 -9.06
C ILE A 90 10.20 11.70 -7.62
N GLY A 91 10.22 12.72 -6.78
CA GLY A 91 10.51 12.57 -5.36
C GLY A 91 11.98 12.29 -5.11
N GLU A 92 12.81 13.32 -5.28
CA GLU A 92 14.25 13.25 -5.05
C GLU A 92 14.54 12.97 -3.55
N LEU A 93 15.49 12.08 -3.29
CA LEU A 93 15.97 11.78 -1.95
C LEU A 93 16.88 12.91 -1.47
N GLY A 94 16.55 13.53 -0.34
CA GLY A 94 17.38 14.57 0.23
C GLY A 94 16.71 15.38 1.33
N GLN A 95 17.36 16.47 1.72
CA GLN A 95 16.89 17.37 2.79
C GLN A 95 16.48 18.75 2.30
N GLY A 96 16.70 19.05 1.02
CA GLY A 96 16.34 20.31 0.39
C GLY A 96 14.81 20.53 0.30
N PRO A 97 14.41 21.74 -0.14
CA PRO A 97 13.00 22.03 -0.38
C PRO A 97 12.41 21.08 -1.42
N GLY A 98 11.27 20.46 -1.11
CA GLY A 98 10.60 19.51 -2.02
C GLY A 98 11.22 18.11 -2.11
N GLU A 99 12.42 17.91 -1.58
CA GLU A 99 13.03 16.57 -1.47
C GLU A 99 12.41 15.76 -0.33
N ILE A 100 12.53 14.45 -0.41
CA ILE A 100 12.00 13.51 0.58
C ILE A 100 13.16 12.91 1.35
N THR A 101 13.12 13.01 2.67
CA THR A 101 14.16 12.45 3.55
C THR A 101 13.93 10.97 3.84
N ILE A 102 12.71 10.60 4.21
CA ILE A 102 12.31 9.22 4.47
C ILE A 102 10.95 8.98 3.84
N LEU A 103 10.93 8.21 2.75
CA LEU A 103 9.70 7.88 2.06
C LEU A 103 8.79 7.04 2.96
N GLY A 104 7.60 7.56 3.23
CA GLY A 104 6.55 6.88 3.98
C GLY A 104 5.45 6.30 3.09
N ASN A 105 4.20 6.52 3.47
CA ASN A 105 3.05 6.06 2.71
C ASN A 105 2.73 7.00 1.55
N ILE A 106 2.12 6.42 0.51
CA ILE A 106 1.60 7.16 -0.64
C ILE A 106 0.08 7.02 -0.67
N GLY A 107 -0.61 8.15 -0.77
CA GLY A 107 -2.03 8.25 -1.07
C GLY A 107 -2.23 8.70 -2.52
N ILE A 108 -3.28 8.21 -3.18
CA ILE A 108 -3.57 8.52 -4.58
C ILE A 108 -4.92 9.20 -4.69
N ASP A 109 -4.95 10.33 -5.39
CA ASP A 109 -6.17 11.03 -5.81
C ASP A 109 -6.25 11.03 -7.34
N ASN A 110 -6.97 10.05 -7.88
CA ASN A 110 -7.17 9.92 -9.32
C ASN A 110 -7.93 11.10 -9.93
N ILE A 111 -8.80 11.75 -9.16
CA ILE A 111 -9.62 12.85 -9.68
C ILE A 111 -8.77 14.10 -9.90
N ARG A 112 -7.89 14.43 -8.94
CA ARG A 112 -7.01 15.60 -9.00
C ARG A 112 -5.64 15.31 -9.56
N LYS A 113 -5.36 14.05 -9.92
CA LYS A 113 -4.05 13.58 -10.40
C LYS A 113 -2.92 13.86 -9.39
N ASN A 114 -3.21 13.72 -8.11
CA ASN A 114 -2.26 13.99 -7.05
C ASN A 114 -1.78 12.71 -6.37
N LEU A 115 -0.48 12.68 -6.08
CA LEU A 115 0.14 11.77 -5.14
C LEU A 115 0.40 12.52 -3.84
N TYR A 116 -0.12 12.00 -2.74
CA TYR A 116 0.20 12.49 -1.40
C TYR A 116 1.26 11.59 -0.79
N ILE A 117 2.43 12.15 -0.52
CA ILE A 117 3.61 11.41 -0.09
C ILE A 117 3.98 11.85 1.31
N SER A 118 3.98 10.91 2.25
CA SER A 118 4.46 11.15 3.60
C SER A 118 5.99 11.14 3.62
N ASP A 119 6.60 12.18 4.16
CA ASP A 119 8.01 12.20 4.55
C ASP A 119 8.10 12.04 6.07
N TYR A 120 8.49 10.86 6.53
CA TYR A 120 8.61 10.60 7.96
C TYR A 120 9.81 11.30 8.60
N GLY A 121 10.84 11.63 7.82
CA GLY A 121 11.99 12.37 8.35
C GLY A 121 11.69 13.84 8.59
N LYS A 122 10.90 14.46 7.71
CA LYS A 122 10.47 15.87 7.85
C LYS A 122 9.14 16.03 8.56
N GLN A 123 8.43 14.93 8.84
CA GLN A 123 7.08 14.93 9.40
C GLN A 123 6.10 15.78 8.57
N LYS A 124 6.14 15.59 7.25
CA LYS A 124 5.33 16.34 6.28
C LYS A 124 4.65 15.42 5.28
N ILE A 125 3.53 15.92 4.75
CA ILE A 125 2.88 15.32 3.59
C ILE A 125 3.03 16.27 2.41
N PHE A 126 3.72 15.79 1.38
CA PHE A 126 3.84 16.49 0.10
C PHE A 126 2.70 16.09 -0.84
N SER A 127 2.27 17.05 -1.65
CA SER A 127 1.33 16.83 -2.74
C SER A 127 2.05 17.05 -4.07
N TYR A 128 2.18 16.00 -4.85
CA TYR A 128 2.69 16.01 -6.21
C TYR A 128 1.52 15.93 -7.19
N ASN A 129 1.32 16.97 -8.01
CA ASN A 129 0.44 16.85 -9.16
C ASN A 129 1.21 16.20 -10.31
N VAL A 130 0.77 15.03 -10.75
CA VAL A 130 1.52 14.20 -11.70
C VAL A 130 1.60 14.85 -13.07
N ASP A 131 0.52 15.45 -13.57
CA ASP A 131 0.52 16.13 -14.85
C ASP A 131 1.48 17.31 -14.85
N SER A 132 1.52 18.08 -13.76
CA SER A 132 2.47 19.20 -13.61
C SER A 132 3.91 18.71 -13.51
N ALA A 133 4.16 17.60 -12.83
CA ALA A 133 5.48 17.01 -12.74
C ALA A 133 5.98 16.50 -14.10
N PHE A 134 5.08 15.96 -14.94
CA PHE A 134 5.43 15.56 -16.30
C PHE A 134 5.73 16.74 -17.22
N ALA A 135 5.02 17.85 -17.03
CA ALA A 135 5.20 19.06 -17.85
C ALA A 135 6.44 19.88 -17.47
N ASN A 136 6.94 19.73 -16.24
CA ASN A 136 8.05 20.57 -15.74
C ASN A 136 9.09 19.73 -15.00
N PRO A 137 10.31 19.57 -15.55
CA PRO A 137 11.40 18.83 -14.88
C PRO A 137 11.84 19.44 -13.54
N PHE A 138 11.53 20.71 -13.31
CA PHE A 138 11.84 21.42 -12.06
C PHE A 138 10.62 21.54 -11.15
N TYR A 139 9.62 20.69 -11.34
CA TYR A 139 8.41 20.71 -10.53
C TYR A 139 8.73 20.42 -9.06
N MET A 140 8.27 21.31 -8.20
CA MET A 140 8.39 21.13 -6.75
C MET A 140 7.00 20.81 -6.15
N PRO A 141 6.92 19.82 -5.26
CA PRO A 141 5.66 19.50 -4.61
C PRO A 141 5.24 20.58 -3.61
N ASN A 142 3.95 20.67 -3.37
CA ASN A 142 3.43 21.51 -2.31
C ASN A 142 3.42 20.77 -0.98
N VAL A 143 3.73 21.45 0.12
CA VAL A 143 3.49 20.92 1.46
C VAL A 143 1.97 20.97 1.70
N LYS A 144 1.36 19.81 1.91
CA LYS A 144 -0.08 19.67 2.15
C LYS A 144 -0.41 19.75 3.63
N MET A 145 0.43 19.15 4.47
CA MET A 145 0.22 19.03 5.90
C MET A 145 1.55 18.81 6.61
N GLU A 146 1.68 19.31 7.82
CA GLU A 146 2.68 18.90 8.78
C GLU A 146 2.07 17.83 9.69
N MET A 147 2.84 16.81 10.03
CA MET A 147 2.41 15.72 10.93
C MET A 147 2.92 16.04 12.33
N ASP A 148 2.01 16.18 13.28
CA ASP A 148 2.32 16.39 14.70
C ASP A 148 2.78 15.09 15.39
#